data_5e15ce92fdb837d89bd795216750d0d8
#
_entry.id   5e15ce92fdb837d89bd795216750d0d8
#
_cell.length_a   1.000
_cell.length_b   1.000
_cell.length_c   1.000
_cell.angle_alpha   90.00
_cell.angle_beta   90.00
_cell.angle_gamma   90.00
#
_symmetry.space_group_name_H-M   'P 1'
#
loop_
_entity.id
_entity.type
_entity.pdbx_description
1 polymer ?
#
loop_
_entity_poly.entity_id
_entity_poly.type
_entity_poly.pdbx_seq_one_letter_code
_entity_poly.pdbx_strand_id
1 'polypeptide(L)'
;NPDNFFAYHYGRHFDANIALTHEDRHFIIKTLHNEQSHDFSHQEALKVDINGMEIAPWLALSPFSPQIDGSISADLLVNFPQSATEISGSMGIGDLYYGKQRVGNFNLNVDYQLDSLGRQEAQADLEIDDKKVLTLNGLLDNQAENTVRLNLSIDEFPLATANPFLPSEMAQLQGYLNGKMGITGSTDTPLLNGYIQMEEAVANSKSMGATLKFPQSQIRVEQNVLQFDNYEITGANKNPLHIDGNIDFKKLDKIVTDLRLYASAFQPVKSARSTKATVYGSVIADMDMAVNGPLDALKIRGNVGLL
;
A
#
# COMPACT_ATOMS: atom_id res chain seq x y z
N ASN A 1 32.44 -10.90 -13.27
CA ASN A 1 33.27 -11.62 -12.32
C ASN A 1 33.23 -13.10 -12.69
N PRO A 2 34.40 -13.77 -12.93
CA PRO A 2 34.44 -15.19 -13.29
C PRO A 2 33.93 -16.12 -12.16
N ASP A 3 33.84 -15.62 -10.94
CA ASP A 3 33.34 -16.37 -9.80
C ASP A 3 31.80 -16.30 -9.62
N ASN A 4 31.11 -15.54 -10.48
CA ASN A 4 29.67 -15.49 -10.45
C ASN A 4 29.08 -16.74 -11.12
N PHE A 5 28.27 -17.48 -10.37
CA PHE A 5 27.58 -18.65 -10.88
C PHE A 5 26.22 -18.83 -10.22
N PHE A 6 25.38 -19.58 -10.90
CA PHE A 6 24.16 -20.16 -10.37
C PHE A 6 24.09 -21.61 -10.85
N ALA A 7 24.02 -22.55 -9.91
CA ALA A 7 23.99 -23.97 -10.20
C ALA A 7 22.75 -24.59 -9.55
N TYR A 8 22.06 -25.45 -10.29
CA TYR A 8 20.96 -26.25 -9.76
C TYR A 8 21.39 -27.72 -9.70
N HIS A 9 21.32 -28.30 -8.54
CA HIS A 9 21.71 -29.68 -8.30
C HIS A 9 20.46 -30.59 -8.17
N TYR A 10 20.59 -31.80 -8.70
CA TYR A 10 19.51 -32.79 -8.60
C TYR A 10 19.12 -33.03 -7.14
N GLY A 11 17.85 -32.91 -6.79
CA GLY A 11 17.38 -33.04 -5.40
C GLY A 11 16.84 -31.75 -4.79
N ARG A 12 16.65 -30.68 -5.58
CA ARG A 12 16.12 -29.34 -5.18
C ARG A 12 17.15 -28.47 -4.42
N HIS A 13 18.42 -28.70 -4.60
CA HIS A 13 19.45 -27.84 -4.07
C HIS A 13 19.93 -26.87 -5.16
N PHE A 14 20.08 -25.63 -4.82
CA PHE A 14 20.73 -24.66 -5.71
C PHE A 14 21.91 -24.03 -4.97
N ASP A 15 22.91 -23.68 -5.72
CA ASP A 15 24.09 -22.99 -5.24
C ASP A 15 24.27 -21.72 -6.05
N ALA A 16 24.45 -20.61 -5.39
CA ALA A 16 24.57 -19.31 -6.00
C ALA A 16 25.70 -18.52 -5.36
N ASN A 17 26.48 -17.89 -6.20
CA ASN A 17 27.44 -16.87 -5.81
C ASN A 17 27.42 -15.79 -6.89
N ILE A 18 26.57 -14.77 -6.71
CA ILE A 18 26.43 -13.65 -7.65
C ILE A 18 26.83 -12.40 -6.88
N ALA A 19 27.87 -11.72 -7.34
CA ALA A 19 28.30 -10.46 -6.77
C ALA A 19 28.53 -9.42 -7.88
N LEU A 20 27.78 -8.35 -7.81
CA LEU A 20 27.96 -7.15 -8.62
C LEU A 20 28.28 -6.01 -7.66
N THR A 21 29.43 -5.39 -7.82
CA THR A 21 29.89 -4.31 -6.94
C THR A 21 30.33 -3.11 -7.77
N HIS A 22 29.97 -1.92 -7.31
CA HIS A 22 30.41 -0.67 -7.90
C HIS A 22 30.47 0.42 -6.83
N GLU A 23 31.69 0.84 -6.47
CA GLU A 23 31.94 1.73 -5.34
C GLU A 23 31.36 1.16 -4.04
N ASP A 24 30.49 1.91 -3.35
CA ASP A 24 29.83 1.49 -2.11
C ASP A 24 28.53 0.69 -2.36
N ARG A 25 28.18 0.46 -3.62
CA ARG A 25 26.98 -0.26 -4.02
C ARG A 25 27.25 -1.70 -4.32
N HIS A 26 26.38 -2.58 -3.88
CA HIS A 26 26.51 -4.00 -4.20
C HIS A 26 25.17 -4.70 -4.33
N PHE A 27 25.20 -5.75 -5.12
CA PHE A 27 24.15 -6.75 -5.24
C PHE A 27 24.81 -8.12 -5.08
N ILE A 28 24.53 -8.78 -3.96
CA ILE A 28 25.12 -10.06 -3.61
C ILE A 28 24.00 -11.05 -3.34
N ILE A 29 24.03 -12.17 -4.03
CA ILE A 29 23.22 -13.35 -3.70
C ILE A 29 24.20 -14.52 -3.57
N LYS A 30 24.23 -15.12 -2.39
CA LYS A 30 25.11 -16.26 -2.14
C LYS A 30 24.47 -17.31 -1.25
N THR A 31 24.73 -18.56 -1.55
CA THR A 31 24.44 -19.69 -0.69
C THR A 31 25.47 -19.74 0.45
N LEU A 32 25.00 -19.91 1.67
CA LEU A 32 25.83 -20.12 2.86
C LEU A 32 25.83 -21.62 3.16
N HIS A 33 27.03 -22.17 3.26
CA HIS A 33 27.26 -23.56 3.61
C HIS A 33 27.88 -23.65 5.01
N ASN A 34 27.53 -24.67 5.79
CA ASN A 34 28.21 -24.93 7.06
C ASN A 34 29.57 -25.56 6.78
N GLU A 35 30.63 -24.86 7.10
CA GLU A 35 32.00 -25.33 6.90
C GLU A 35 32.31 -26.63 7.68
N GLN A 36 31.47 -27.01 8.65
CA GLN A 36 31.64 -28.23 9.46
C GLN A 36 30.94 -29.47 8.85
N SER A 37 30.10 -29.30 7.82
CA SER A 37 29.42 -30.40 7.13
C SER A 37 30.20 -30.79 5.86
N HIS A 38 30.68 -32.01 5.79
CA HIS A 38 31.32 -32.59 4.60
C HIS A 38 30.26 -33.08 3.57
N ASP A 39 28.97 -32.88 3.87
CA ASP A 39 27.87 -33.29 3.03
C ASP A 39 27.28 -32.08 2.26
N PHE A 40 27.65 -31.95 0.99
CA PHE A 40 27.17 -30.89 0.08
C PHE A 40 25.67 -31.01 -0.23
N SER A 41 24.97 -31.99 0.34
CA SER A 41 23.54 -32.20 0.10
C SER A 41 22.63 -31.24 0.89
N HIS A 42 23.17 -30.45 1.83
CA HIS A 42 22.39 -29.56 2.69
C HIS A 42 22.71 -28.10 2.38
N GLN A 43 21.88 -27.47 1.58
CA GLN A 43 21.81 -26.03 1.45
C GLN A 43 21.30 -25.47 2.79
N GLU A 44 22.08 -24.65 3.46
CA GLU A 44 21.73 -24.17 4.79
C GLU A 44 21.01 -22.83 4.74
N ALA A 45 21.48 -21.90 3.92
CA ALA A 45 20.85 -20.61 3.78
C ALA A 45 21.18 -19.95 2.44
N LEU A 46 20.31 -19.04 2.02
CA LEU A 46 20.57 -18.08 0.95
C LEU A 46 20.60 -16.68 1.55
N LYS A 47 21.72 -15.98 1.37
CA LYS A 47 21.85 -14.57 1.73
C LYS A 47 21.62 -13.70 0.50
N VAL A 48 20.73 -12.71 0.65
CA VAL A 48 20.53 -11.63 -0.32
C VAL A 48 20.96 -10.34 0.37
N ASP A 49 21.96 -9.67 -0.19
CA ASP A 49 22.52 -8.43 0.34
C ASP A 49 22.62 -7.41 -0.79
N ILE A 50 21.76 -6.41 -0.77
CA ILE A 50 21.69 -5.36 -1.77
C ILE A 50 21.86 -4.02 -1.07
N ASN A 51 22.78 -3.21 -1.54
CA ASN A 51 22.99 -1.87 -1.00
C ASN A 51 23.04 -0.81 -2.10
N GLY A 52 22.15 0.16 -2.02
CA GLY A 52 22.18 1.37 -2.83
C GLY A 52 22.00 1.17 -4.33
N MET A 53 21.27 0.13 -4.76
CA MET A 53 20.99 -0.10 -6.18
C MET A 53 19.97 0.90 -6.71
N GLU A 54 20.39 1.77 -7.63
CA GLU A 54 19.49 2.75 -8.26
C GLU A 54 18.40 2.07 -9.11
N ILE A 55 17.16 2.54 -8.98
CA ILE A 55 16.00 2.02 -9.70
C ILE A 55 15.97 2.52 -11.16
N ALA A 56 16.26 3.81 -11.36
CA ALA A 56 16.11 4.48 -12.65
C ALA A 56 16.83 3.80 -13.83
N PRO A 57 18.08 3.29 -13.70
CA PRO A 57 18.74 2.60 -14.80
C PRO A 57 18.02 1.33 -15.28
N TRP A 58 17.36 0.61 -14.37
CA TRP A 58 16.60 -0.60 -14.70
C TRP A 58 15.31 -0.28 -15.42
N LEU A 59 14.62 0.79 -15.01
CA LEU A 59 13.40 1.25 -15.66
C LEU A 59 13.69 1.87 -17.05
N ALA A 60 14.85 2.47 -17.24
CA ALA A 60 15.25 3.05 -18.54
C ALA A 60 15.34 2.04 -19.68
N LEU A 61 15.35 0.74 -19.38
CA LEU A 61 15.30 -0.34 -20.38
C LEU A 61 13.95 -0.40 -21.12
N SER A 62 12.89 0.22 -20.58
CA SER A 62 11.58 0.31 -21.21
C SER A 62 11.20 1.78 -21.49
N PRO A 63 10.87 2.14 -22.74
CA PRO A 63 10.51 3.51 -23.09
C PRO A 63 9.16 3.98 -22.51
N PHE A 64 8.36 3.05 -21.96
CA PHE A 64 7.06 3.32 -21.34
C PHE A 64 7.11 3.31 -19.81
N SER A 65 8.29 3.19 -19.23
CA SER A 65 8.42 3.18 -17.77
C SER A 65 8.06 4.52 -17.15
N PRO A 66 7.35 4.54 -16.03
CA PRO A 66 7.13 5.76 -15.28
C PRO A 66 8.48 6.31 -14.78
N GLN A 67 8.56 7.64 -14.61
CA GLN A 67 9.74 8.27 -14.03
C GLN A 67 9.75 7.99 -12.52
N ILE A 68 10.38 6.90 -12.14
CA ILE A 68 10.60 6.51 -10.75
C ILE A 68 12.09 6.56 -10.49
N ASP A 69 12.49 7.19 -9.40
CA ASP A 69 13.86 7.28 -8.93
C ASP A 69 13.93 6.85 -7.46
N GLY A 70 15.09 6.39 -7.04
CA GLY A 70 15.33 5.90 -5.69
C GLY A 70 16.40 4.82 -5.67
N SER A 71 16.75 4.36 -4.47
CA SER A 71 17.73 3.30 -4.26
C SER A 71 17.14 2.13 -3.50
N ILE A 72 17.37 0.91 -4.00
CA ILE A 72 16.95 -0.32 -3.33
C ILE A 72 18.07 -0.81 -2.42
N SER A 73 17.71 -1.21 -1.21
CA SER A 73 18.56 -1.95 -0.28
C SER A 73 17.80 -3.15 0.27
N ALA A 74 18.48 -4.27 0.49
CA ALA A 74 17.89 -5.45 1.11
C ALA A 74 18.96 -6.24 1.87
N ASP A 75 18.59 -6.75 3.01
CA ASP A 75 19.37 -7.70 3.82
C ASP A 75 18.42 -8.84 4.21
N LEU A 76 18.40 -9.92 3.42
CA LEU A 76 17.51 -11.05 3.63
C LEU A 76 18.32 -12.33 3.83
N LEU A 77 17.85 -13.14 4.76
CA LEU A 77 18.32 -14.49 5.00
C LEU A 77 17.19 -15.47 4.80
N VAL A 78 17.39 -16.44 3.91
CA VAL A 78 16.46 -17.54 3.65
C VAL A 78 17.08 -18.84 4.11
N ASN A 79 16.56 -19.43 5.18
CA ASN A 79 16.99 -20.70 5.73
C ASN A 79 16.08 -21.84 5.23
N PHE A 80 16.64 -23.03 5.09
CA PHE A 80 15.91 -24.22 4.63
C PHE A 80 16.09 -25.39 5.62
N PRO A 81 15.62 -25.26 6.90
CA PRO A 81 15.75 -26.33 7.86
C PRO A 81 14.81 -27.50 7.52
N GLN A 82 15.37 -28.67 7.23
CA GLN A 82 14.67 -29.96 7.12
C GLN A 82 13.24 -29.91 6.54
N SER A 83 13.08 -29.44 5.30
CA SER A 83 11.79 -29.30 4.59
C SER A 83 10.89 -28.14 5.07
N ALA A 84 11.42 -27.25 5.87
CA ALA A 84 10.81 -25.97 6.23
C ALA A 84 11.46 -24.84 5.42
N THR A 85 10.94 -23.62 5.55
CA THR A 85 11.55 -22.40 4.99
C THR A 85 11.36 -21.27 5.98
N GLU A 86 12.43 -20.55 6.26
CA GLU A 86 12.40 -19.36 7.09
C GLU A 86 12.98 -18.19 6.29
N ILE A 87 12.31 -17.07 6.28
CA ILE A 87 12.77 -15.83 5.65
C ILE A 87 12.77 -14.75 6.70
N SER A 88 13.93 -14.11 6.91
CA SER A 88 14.02 -12.99 7.84
C SER A 88 14.91 -11.88 7.25
N GLY A 89 14.62 -10.65 7.64
CA GLY A 89 15.43 -9.50 7.26
C GLY A 89 14.61 -8.29 6.84
N SER A 90 15.25 -7.38 6.12
CA SER A 90 14.64 -6.15 5.68
C SER A 90 14.91 -5.85 4.21
N MET A 91 13.99 -5.11 3.61
CA MET A 91 14.16 -4.51 2.29
C MET A 91 13.60 -3.10 2.29
N GLY A 92 14.25 -2.21 1.54
CA GLY A 92 13.84 -0.82 1.53
C GLY A 92 14.05 -0.13 0.18
N ILE A 93 13.39 1.00 0.04
CA ILE A 93 13.59 1.94 -1.05
C ILE A 93 13.87 3.30 -0.40
N GLY A 94 15.11 3.76 -0.55
CA GLY A 94 15.53 5.07 -0.12
C GLY A 94 15.27 6.12 -1.20
N ASP A 95 14.89 7.32 -0.76
CA ASP A 95 14.64 8.47 -1.61
C ASP A 95 13.79 8.15 -2.84
N LEU A 96 12.61 7.54 -2.59
CA LEU A 96 11.67 7.24 -3.66
C LEU A 96 11.05 8.53 -4.18
N TYR A 97 11.20 8.76 -5.48
CA TYR A 97 10.56 9.83 -6.24
C TYR A 97 9.65 9.26 -7.33
N TYR A 98 8.53 9.91 -7.55
CA TYR A 98 7.69 9.73 -8.73
C TYR A 98 7.67 11.04 -9.52
N GLY A 99 8.28 11.03 -10.70
CA GLY A 99 8.58 12.23 -11.43
C GLY A 99 9.53 13.15 -10.63
N LYS A 100 9.05 14.34 -10.27
CA LYS A 100 9.81 15.33 -9.47
C LYS A 100 9.35 15.40 -8.01
N GLN A 101 8.41 14.56 -7.60
CA GLN A 101 7.82 14.59 -6.27
C GLN A 101 8.37 13.45 -5.42
N ARG A 102 8.84 13.79 -4.23
CA ARG A 102 9.28 12.80 -3.26
C ARG A 102 8.08 12.04 -2.70
N VAL A 103 8.17 10.72 -2.68
CA VAL A 103 7.17 9.82 -2.08
C VAL A 103 7.55 9.50 -0.64
N GLY A 104 8.82 9.18 -0.37
CA GLY A 104 9.34 8.85 0.97
C GLY A 104 10.46 7.81 0.92
N ASN A 105 10.96 7.46 2.11
CA ASN A 105 11.79 6.29 2.33
C ASN A 105 10.90 5.16 2.85
N PHE A 106 11.03 3.97 2.30
CA PHE A 106 10.25 2.79 2.69
C PHE A 106 11.19 1.72 3.21
N ASN A 107 10.85 1.12 4.33
CA ASN A 107 11.54 -0.04 4.87
C ASN A 107 10.52 -1.10 5.28
N LEU A 108 10.68 -2.31 4.78
CA LEU A 108 9.84 -3.47 5.08
C LEU A 108 10.69 -4.49 5.81
N ASN A 109 10.36 -4.74 7.08
CA ASN A 109 10.92 -5.83 7.86
C ASN A 109 10.02 -7.04 7.72
N VAL A 110 10.58 -8.21 7.48
CA VAL A 110 9.84 -9.46 7.24
C VAL A 110 10.41 -10.57 8.10
N ASP A 111 9.52 -11.32 8.73
CA ASP A 111 9.79 -12.62 9.33
C ASP A 111 8.70 -13.60 8.85
N TYR A 112 9.12 -14.67 8.19
CA TYR A 112 8.24 -15.68 7.62
C TYR A 112 8.77 -17.07 7.91
N GLN A 113 7.90 -17.95 8.35
CA GLN A 113 8.21 -19.33 8.64
C GLN A 113 7.21 -20.26 7.96
N LEU A 114 7.71 -21.26 7.24
CA LEU A 114 6.94 -22.39 6.72
C LEU A 114 7.44 -23.64 7.40
N ASP A 115 6.59 -24.31 8.20
CA ASP A 115 6.96 -25.53 8.87
C ASP A 115 6.79 -26.78 7.97
N SER A 116 7.32 -27.92 8.42
CA SER A 116 7.25 -29.19 7.70
C SER A 116 5.82 -29.72 7.53
N LEU A 117 4.85 -29.18 8.24
CA LEU A 117 3.42 -29.52 8.14
C LEU A 117 2.67 -28.60 7.17
N GLY A 118 3.36 -27.63 6.53
CA GLY A 118 2.75 -26.67 5.60
C GLY A 118 2.04 -25.49 6.26
N ARG A 119 2.21 -25.28 7.59
CA ARG A 119 1.72 -24.08 8.25
C ARG A 119 2.70 -22.94 8.00
N GLN A 120 2.18 -21.78 7.68
CA GLN A 120 2.95 -20.57 7.40
C GLN A 120 2.62 -19.52 8.45
N GLU A 121 3.65 -18.95 9.05
CA GLU A 121 3.53 -17.81 9.93
C GLU A 121 4.24 -16.63 9.26
N ALA A 122 3.61 -15.46 9.25
CA ALA A 122 4.18 -14.27 8.65
C ALA A 122 4.02 -13.08 9.60
N GLN A 123 5.08 -12.31 9.73
CA GLN A 123 5.08 -10.99 10.33
C GLN A 123 5.79 -10.03 9.38
N ALA A 124 5.19 -8.86 9.16
CA ALA A 124 5.80 -7.81 8.36
C ALA A 124 5.45 -6.44 8.95
N ASP A 125 6.46 -5.58 9.04
CA ASP A 125 6.34 -4.19 9.47
C ASP A 125 6.81 -3.27 8.35
N LEU A 126 5.97 -2.33 7.94
CA LEU A 126 6.33 -1.28 6.97
C LEU A 126 6.58 0.03 7.71
N GLU A 127 7.72 0.62 7.43
CA GLU A 127 8.09 1.96 7.88
C GLU A 127 8.12 2.92 6.69
N ILE A 128 7.68 4.14 6.92
CA ILE A 128 7.82 5.27 5.99
C ILE A 128 8.53 6.40 6.72
N ASP A 129 9.68 6.86 6.18
CA ASP A 129 10.52 7.88 6.81
C ASP A 129 10.78 7.57 8.31
N ASP A 130 11.24 6.34 8.57
CA ASP A 130 11.60 5.78 9.88
C ASP A 130 10.43 5.65 10.87
N LYS A 131 9.20 5.83 10.43
CA LYS A 131 7.99 5.63 11.24
C LYS A 131 7.27 4.38 10.80
N LYS A 132 7.02 3.45 11.74
CA LYS A 132 6.21 2.26 11.49
C LYS A 132 4.76 2.67 11.29
N VAL A 133 4.23 2.35 10.09
CA VAL A 133 2.88 2.74 9.66
C VAL A 133 1.98 1.55 9.37
N LEU A 134 2.56 0.34 9.26
CA LEU A 134 1.82 -0.87 8.92
C LEU A 134 2.45 -2.05 9.64
N THR A 135 1.61 -2.88 10.25
CA THR A 135 1.99 -4.19 10.81
C THR A 135 1.04 -5.25 10.31
N LEU A 136 1.59 -6.29 9.71
CA LEU A 136 0.87 -7.49 9.30
C LEU A 136 1.40 -8.66 10.13
N ASN A 137 0.51 -9.47 10.70
CA ASN A 137 0.89 -10.73 11.35
C ASN A 137 -0.21 -11.77 11.22
N GLY A 138 0.18 -13.03 11.22
CA GLY A 138 -0.79 -14.12 11.26
C GLY A 138 -0.31 -15.43 10.66
N LEU A 139 -1.28 -16.29 10.43
CA LEU A 139 -1.09 -17.68 10.06
C LEU A 139 -1.82 -18.01 8.76
N LEU A 140 -1.19 -18.83 7.97
CA LEU A 140 -1.76 -19.50 6.81
C LEU A 140 -1.62 -21.00 7.04
N ASP A 141 -2.72 -21.73 7.08
CA ASP A 141 -2.73 -23.19 7.30
C ASP A 141 -3.26 -23.90 6.07
N ASN A 142 -2.35 -24.49 5.29
CA ASN A 142 -2.72 -25.23 4.08
C ASN A 142 -3.31 -26.62 4.38
N GLN A 143 -3.20 -27.12 5.60
CA GLN A 143 -3.75 -28.41 5.99
C GLN A 143 -5.21 -28.32 6.43
N ALA A 144 -5.63 -27.20 7.00
CA ALA A 144 -7.00 -26.97 7.44
C ALA A 144 -7.77 -26.15 6.41
N GLU A 145 -8.10 -26.75 5.25
CA GLU A 145 -8.90 -26.11 4.19
C GLU A 145 -8.31 -24.78 3.65
N ASN A 146 -6.97 -24.65 3.61
CA ASN A 146 -6.30 -23.43 3.18
C ASN A 146 -6.78 -22.19 3.95
N THR A 147 -6.86 -22.27 5.26
CA THR A 147 -7.38 -21.17 6.08
C THR A 147 -6.36 -20.05 6.28
N VAL A 148 -6.84 -18.82 6.15
CA VAL A 148 -6.08 -17.57 6.39
C VAL A 148 -6.55 -16.94 7.68
N ARG A 149 -5.61 -16.48 8.52
CA ARG A 149 -5.85 -15.64 9.69
C ARG A 149 -4.76 -14.60 9.79
N LEU A 150 -4.96 -13.45 9.16
CA LEU A 150 -4.02 -12.34 9.22
C LEU A 150 -4.66 -11.16 9.92
N ASN A 151 -3.85 -10.40 10.65
CA ASN A 151 -4.21 -9.13 11.25
C ASN A 151 -3.35 -8.04 10.62
N LEU A 152 -4.00 -7.00 10.14
CA LEU A 152 -3.38 -5.80 9.61
C LEU A 152 -3.71 -4.62 10.52
N SER A 153 -2.69 -3.94 11.01
CA SER A 153 -2.81 -2.66 11.71
C SER A 153 -2.21 -1.56 10.86
N ILE A 154 -2.92 -0.47 10.71
CA ILE A 154 -2.48 0.76 10.06
C ILE A 154 -2.40 1.82 11.15
N ASP A 155 -1.25 2.43 11.34
CA ASP A 155 -0.99 3.42 12.38
C ASP A 155 -0.36 4.66 11.78
N GLU A 156 -1.12 5.75 11.74
CA GLU A 156 -0.73 7.03 11.18
C GLU A 156 -0.05 6.94 9.79
N PHE A 157 -0.64 6.16 8.87
CA PHE A 157 -0.16 6.08 7.49
C PHE A 157 -0.35 7.45 6.81
N PRO A 158 0.73 8.12 6.33
CA PRO A 158 0.63 9.49 5.80
C PRO A 158 -0.16 9.53 4.48
N LEU A 159 -1.29 10.21 4.44
CA LEU A 159 -2.07 10.39 3.21
C LEU A 159 -1.29 11.17 2.14
N ALA A 160 -0.33 11.99 2.55
CA ALA A 160 0.54 12.75 1.65
C ALA A 160 1.39 11.86 0.72
N THR A 161 1.65 10.60 1.09
CA THR A 161 2.36 9.60 0.29
C THR A 161 1.66 9.33 -1.06
N ALA A 162 0.34 9.56 -1.13
CA ALA A 162 -0.43 9.42 -2.37
C ALA A 162 -0.32 10.63 -3.32
N ASN A 163 0.11 11.80 -2.84
CA ASN A 163 0.11 13.05 -3.62
C ASN A 163 0.91 12.97 -4.93
N PRO A 164 2.08 12.32 -5.01
CA PRO A 164 2.83 12.21 -6.25
C PRO A 164 2.07 11.48 -7.38
N PHE A 165 1.12 10.64 -7.03
CA PHE A 165 0.32 9.84 -7.99
C PHE A 165 -0.98 10.54 -8.39
N LEU A 166 -1.35 11.63 -7.69
CA LEU A 166 -2.54 12.43 -8.03
C LEU A 166 -2.16 13.51 -9.06
N PRO A 167 -3.07 13.85 -9.98
CA PRO A 167 -2.87 15.03 -10.81
C PRO A 167 -2.68 16.25 -9.90
N SER A 168 -1.57 16.97 -10.07
CA SER A 168 -1.13 18.07 -9.19
C SER A 168 -2.16 19.17 -8.99
N GLU A 169 -3.11 19.29 -9.92
CA GLU A 169 -4.19 20.27 -9.91
C GLU A 169 -5.46 19.79 -9.22
N MET A 170 -5.63 18.47 -9.03
CA MET A 170 -6.85 17.93 -8.42
C MET A 170 -6.92 18.19 -6.93
N ALA A 171 -6.03 17.60 -6.17
CA ALA A 171 -6.00 17.78 -4.72
C ALA A 171 -4.64 17.40 -4.14
N GLN A 172 -4.31 17.98 -3.00
CA GLN A 172 -3.22 17.53 -2.13
C GLN A 172 -3.81 17.03 -0.83
N LEU A 173 -3.47 15.80 -0.49
CA LEU A 173 -3.90 15.13 0.73
C LEU A 173 -2.94 15.44 1.87
N GLN A 174 -3.47 15.63 3.06
CA GLN A 174 -2.76 15.79 4.32
C GLN A 174 -3.47 14.96 5.40
N GLY A 175 -2.78 14.72 6.53
CA GLY A 175 -3.30 13.90 7.61
C GLY A 175 -2.94 12.42 7.43
N TYR A 176 -3.61 11.56 8.20
CA TYR A 176 -3.22 10.18 8.35
C TYR A 176 -4.41 9.23 8.17
N LEU A 177 -4.10 8.00 7.80
CA LEU A 177 -5.01 6.87 7.80
C LEU A 177 -4.64 5.93 8.94
N ASN A 178 -5.62 5.58 9.76
CA ASN A 178 -5.54 4.57 10.80
C ASN A 178 -6.50 3.43 10.47
N GLY A 179 -6.25 2.23 11.01
CA GLY A 179 -7.17 1.12 10.81
C GLY A 179 -6.70 -0.18 11.43
N LYS A 180 -7.66 -1.07 11.59
CA LYS A 180 -7.40 -2.47 11.97
C LYS A 180 -8.29 -3.37 11.13
N MET A 181 -7.70 -4.37 10.51
CA MET A 181 -8.41 -5.33 9.69
C MET A 181 -7.97 -6.75 10.02
N GLY A 182 -8.94 -7.65 10.12
CA GLY A 182 -8.71 -9.09 10.16
C GLY A 182 -9.04 -9.69 8.80
N ILE A 183 -8.19 -10.57 8.32
CA ILE A 183 -8.39 -11.36 7.11
C ILE A 183 -8.59 -12.81 7.56
N THR A 184 -9.73 -13.39 7.22
CA THR A 184 -10.10 -14.76 7.59
C THR A 184 -10.69 -15.50 6.40
N GLY A 185 -10.91 -16.81 6.51
CA GLY A 185 -11.51 -17.63 5.45
C GLY A 185 -10.48 -18.44 4.70
N SER A 186 -10.75 -18.75 3.43
CA SER A 186 -9.81 -19.50 2.59
C SER A 186 -8.88 -18.56 1.82
N THR A 187 -7.76 -19.07 1.35
CA THR A 187 -6.84 -18.33 0.47
C THR A 187 -7.49 -17.88 -0.83
N ASP A 188 -8.48 -18.64 -1.32
CA ASP A 188 -9.17 -18.33 -2.57
C ASP A 188 -10.25 -17.25 -2.39
N THR A 189 -10.85 -17.20 -1.20
CA THR A 189 -11.94 -16.27 -0.86
C THR A 189 -11.72 -15.65 0.52
N PRO A 190 -10.67 -14.80 0.68
CA PRO A 190 -10.41 -14.15 1.95
C PRO A 190 -11.48 -13.13 2.28
N LEU A 191 -11.88 -13.07 3.55
CA LEU A 191 -12.85 -12.13 4.09
C LEU A 191 -12.13 -11.09 4.94
N LEU A 192 -12.21 -9.82 4.53
CA LEU A 192 -11.72 -8.69 5.30
C LEU A 192 -12.84 -8.16 6.20
N ASN A 193 -12.51 -7.97 7.47
CA ASN A 193 -13.39 -7.34 8.45
C ASN A 193 -12.57 -6.37 9.31
N GLY A 194 -13.13 -5.21 9.64
CA GLY A 194 -12.45 -4.23 10.46
C GLY A 194 -12.93 -2.81 10.22
N TYR A 195 -12.02 -1.87 10.25
CA TYR A 195 -12.32 -0.46 9.99
C TYR A 195 -11.09 0.29 9.49
N ILE A 196 -11.35 1.40 8.82
CA ILE A 196 -10.38 2.48 8.56
C ILE A 196 -10.93 3.78 9.12
N GLN A 197 -10.04 4.68 9.49
CA GLN A 197 -10.36 5.98 10.09
C GLN A 197 -9.35 7.01 9.60
N MET A 198 -9.84 8.15 9.17
CA MET A 198 -8.98 9.27 8.82
C MET A 198 -8.71 10.14 10.04
N GLU A 199 -7.49 10.63 10.17
CA GLU A 199 -7.08 11.51 11.26
C GLU A 199 -6.47 12.78 10.70
N GLU A 200 -7.00 13.94 11.13
CA GLU A 200 -6.61 15.27 10.62
C GLU A 200 -6.57 15.35 9.08
N ALA A 201 -7.39 14.54 8.42
CA ALA A 201 -7.34 14.39 6.98
C ALA A 201 -8.00 15.58 6.27
N VAL A 202 -7.25 16.12 5.33
CA VAL A 202 -7.67 17.29 4.52
C VAL A 202 -7.27 17.06 3.07
N ALA A 203 -8.19 17.33 2.15
CA ALA A 203 -7.92 17.42 0.72
C ALA A 203 -8.00 18.89 0.27
N ASN A 204 -6.88 19.42 -0.22
CA ASN A 204 -6.78 20.80 -0.70
C ASN A 204 -6.62 20.83 -2.21
N SER A 205 -7.54 21.46 -2.92
CA SER A 205 -7.41 21.77 -4.34
C SER A 205 -7.14 23.25 -4.56
N LYS A 206 -5.92 23.58 -4.96
CA LYS A 206 -5.53 24.96 -5.24
C LYS A 206 -6.22 25.52 -6.49
N SER A 207 -6.42 24.68 -7.51
CA SER A 207 -7.06 25.08 -8.76
C SER A 207 -8.54 25.42 -8.58
N MET A 208 -9.23 24.69 -7.70
CA MET A 208 -10.65 24.91 -7.37
C MET A 208 -10.85 25.81 -6.16
N GLY A 209 -9.78 26.13 -5.39
CA GLY A 209 -9.92 26.87 -4.13
C GLY A 209 -10.75 26.12 -3.11
N ALA A 210 -10.74 24.80 -3.15
CA ALA A 210 -11.54 23.92 -2.31
C ALA A 210 -10.68 23.31 -1.22
N THR A 211 -11.22 23.24 0.00
CA THR A 211 -10.64 22.51 1.13
C THR A 211 -11.72 21.62 1.72
N LEU A 212 -11.50 20.32 1.66
CA LEU A 212 -12.40 19.33 2.24
C LEU A 212 -11.73 18.71 3.45
N LYS A 213 -12.44 18.63 4.57
CA LYS A 213 -11.99 18.00 5.82
C LYS A 213 -12.78 16.74 6.05
N PHE A 214 -12.07 15.67 6.32
CA PHE A 214 -12.66 14.37 6.60
C PHE A 214 -12.82 14.17 8.11
N PRO A 215 -13.92 13.54 8.54
CA PRO A 215 -14.14 13.29 9.97
C PRO A 215 -13.23 12.17 10.47
N GLN A 216 -13.07 12.11 11.79
CA GLN A 216 -12.40 11.00 12.47
C GLN A 216 -13.33 9.82 12.76
N SER A 217 -14.47 9.74 12.07
CA SER A 217 -15.37 8.60 12.19
C SER A 217 -14.84 7.38 11.44
N GLN A 218 -15.15 6.21 11.97
CA GLN A 218 -14.72 4.95 11.36
C GLN A 218 -15.59 4.61 10.16
N ILE A 219 -14.94 4.20 9.08
CA ILE A 219 -15.56 3.52 7.94
C ILE A 219 -15.38 2.03 8.18
N ARG A 220 -16.46 1.29 8.37
CA ARG A 220 -16.43 -0.14 8.62
C ARG A 220 -16.15 -0.92 7.36
N VAL A 221 -15.41 -2.02 7.51
CA VAL A 221 -15.22 -3.04 6.50
C VAL A 221 -15.86 -4.32 7.01
N GLU A 222 -16.83 -4.83 6.32
CA GLU A 222 -17.51 -6.08 6.68
C GLU A 222 -17.63 -6.99 5.46
N GLN A 223 -16.99 -8.16 5.54
CA GLN A 223 -16.98 -9.15 4.45
C GLN A 223 -16.60 -8.54 3.08
N ASN A 224 -15.49 -7.80 3.03
CA ASN A 224 -15.00 -7.11 1.84
C ASN A 224 -15.92 -5.99 1.31
N VAL A 225 -16.72 -5.38 2.19
CA VAL A 225 -17.58 -4.24 1.87
C VAL A 225 -17.24 -3.07 2.78
N LEU A 226 -16.84 -1.94 2.21
CA LEU A 226 -16.74 -0.67 2.93
C LEU A 226 -18.15 -0.10 3.12
N GLN A 227 -18.49 0.26 4.35
CA GLN A 227 -19.80 0.77 4.73
C GLN A 227 -19.70 2.21 5.22
N PHE A 228 -20.39 3.10 4.54
CA PHE A 228 -20.56 4.50 4.93
C PHE A 228 -21.92 4.67 5.58
N ASP A 229 -21.92 5.19 6.81
CA ASP A 229 -23.11 5.45 7.60
C ASP A 229 -23.03 6.90 8.07
N ASN A 230 -23.73 7.78 7.38
CA ASN A 230 -23.73 9.22 7.61
C ASN A 230 -22.30 9.79 7.72
N TYR A 231 -21.42 9.45 6.79
CA TYR A 231 -20.04 9.94 6.80
C TYR A 231 -19.98 11.39 6.34
N GLU A 232 -19.56 12.31 7.21
CA GLU A 232 -19.69 13.75 7.05
C GLU A 232 -18.38 14.40 6.57
N ILE A 233 -18.32 14.89 5.35
CA ILE A 233 -17.20 15.69 4.84
C ILE A 233 -17.56 17.17 4.93
N THR A 234 -16.72 17.99 5.56
CA THR A 234 -16.95 19.42 5.67
C THR A 234 -16.14 20.22 4.66
N GLY A 235 -16.76 21.24 4.09
CA GLY A 235 -16.12 22.19 3.18
C GLY A 235 -15.72 23.49 3.85
N ALA A 236 -15.88 24.60 3.15
CA ALA A 236 -15.51 25.93 3.65
C ALA A 236 -16.47 26.48 4.72
N ASN A 237 -17.66 25.93 4.83
CA ASN A 237 -18.62 26.20 5.90
C ASN A 237 -18.80 24.96 6.80
N LYS A 238 -19.69 25.04 7.80
CA LYS A 238 -19.96 23.96 8.74
C LYS A 238 -21.01 22.95 8.26
N ASN A 239 -21.65 23.22 7.12
CA ASN A 239 -22.67 22.32 6.57
C ASN A 239 -21.98 21.16 5.87
N PRO A 240 -22.18 19.91 6.30
CA PRO A 240 -21.45 18.77 5.74
C PRO A 240 -22.08 18.28 4.41
N LEU A 241 -21.26 17.61 3.66
CA LEU A 241 -21.66 16.63 2.67
C LEU A 241 -21.73 15.26 3.35
N HIS A 242 -22.89 14.63 3.31
CA HIS A 242 -23.13 13.31 3.86
C HIS A 242 -22.93 12.24 2.78
N ILE A 243 -22.32 11.14 3.17
CA ILE A 243 -22.14 9.96 2.33
C ILE A 243 -22.74 8.76 3.06
N ASP A 244 -23.70 8.11 2.42
CA ASP A 244 -24.26 6.83 2.82
C ASP A 244 -24.06 5.78 1.74
N GLY A 245 -24.02 4.51 2.14
CA GLY A 245 -23.95 3.40 1.21
C GLY A 245 -22.70 2.56 1.34
N ASN A 246 -22.30 1.91 0.26
CA ASN A 246 -21.23 0.93 0.33
C ASN A 246 -20.36 0.88 -0.94
N ILE A 247 -19.15 0.32 -0.75
CA ILE A 247 -18.23 -0.06 -1.83
C ILE A 247 -17.89 -1.52 -1.63
N ASP A 248 -18.36 -2.39 -2.52
CA ASP A 248 -18.09 -3.83 -2.54
C ASP A 248 -16.83 -4.12 -3.35
N PHE A 249 -15.83 -4.67 -2.68
CA PHE A 249 -14.54 -5.08 -3.27
C PHE A 249 -14.26 -6.59 -3.09
N LYS A 250 -15.31 -7.43 -2.95
CA LYS A 250 -15.18 -8.89 -2.92
C LYS A 250 -14.43 -9.43 -4.13
N LYS A 251 -14.52 -8.72 -5.25
CA LYS A 251 -13.76 -9.00 -6.47
C LYS A 251 -12.95 -7.75 -6.80
N LEU A 252 -11.61 -7.83 -6.65
CA LEU A 252 -10.72 -6.69 -6.88
C LEU A 252 -10.67 -6.24 -8.36
N ASP A 253 -11.00 -7.13 -9.28
CA ASP A 253 -11.15 -6.83 -10.72
C ASP A 253 -12.50 -6.16 -11.05
N LYS A 254 -13.46 -6.16 -10.12
CA LYS A 254 -14.76 -5.57 -10.30
C LYS A 254 -15.28 -4.96 -8.99
N ILE A 255 -14.69 -3.84 -8.59
CA ILE A 255 -15.16 -3.07 -7.42
C ILE A 255 -16.43 -2.32 -7.81
N VAL A 256 -17.48 -2.46 -6.99
CA VAL A 256 -18.80 -1.87 -7.26
C VAL A 256 -19.16 -0.87 -6.17
N THR A 257 -19.64 0.31 -6.57
CA THR A 257 -20.12 1.36 -5.67
C THR A 257 -21.64 1.43 -5.65
N ASP A 258 -22.20 1.70 -4.50
CA ASP A 258 -23.60 2.10 -4.29
C ASP A 258 -23.63 3.16 -3.20
N LEU A 259 -23.48 4.43 -3.59
CA LEU A 259 -23.35 5.56 -2.69
C LEU A 259 -24.43 6.61 -2.96
N ARG A 260 -24.95 7.19 -1.88
CA ARG A 260 -25.73 8.42 -1.90
C ARG A 260 -24.93 9.54 -1.27
N LEU A 261 -24.84 10.67 -1.96
CA LEU A 261 -24.22 11.90 -1.51
C LEU A 261 -25.29 12.97 -1.40
N TYR A 262 -25.50 13.53 -0.22
CA TYR A 262 -26.48 14.57 -0.01
C TYR A 262 -25.98 15.67 0.90
N ALA A 263 -26.44 16.88 0.66
CA ALA A 263 -26.04 18.04 1.44
C ALA A 263 -27.09 19.17 1.32
N SER A 264 -27.18 19.99 2.35
CA SER A 264 -27.92 21.25 2.31
C SER A 264 -26.98 22.42 2.59
N ALA A 265 -26.94 23.37 1.67
CA ALA A 265 -26.09 24.55 1.72
C ALA A 265 -24.59 24.21 1.97
N PHE A 266 -24.11 23.11 1.40
CA PHE A 266 -22.70 22.73 1.45
C PHE A 266 -21.85 23.72 0.65
N GLN A 267 -20.72 24.12 1.21
CA GLN A 267 -19.80 25.06 0.55
C GLN A 267 -18.49 24.36 0.21
N PRO A 268 -18.38 23.68 -0.95
CA PRO A 268 -17.14 23.05 -1.39
C PRO A 268 -16.04 24.05 -1.73
N VAL A 269 -16.43 25.23 -2.25
CA VAL A 269 -15.47 26.24 -2.74
C VAL A 269 -15.69 27.56 -2.03
N LYS A 270 -14.60 28.13 -1.50
CA LYS A 270 -14.50 29.49 -1.03
C LYS A 270 -13.10 30.01 -1.26
N SER A 271 -12.88 30.64 -2.38
CA SER A 271 -11.56 31.10 -2.81
C SER A 271 -11.57 32.58 -3.14
N ALA A 272 -10.60 33.31 -2.62
CA ALA A 272 -10.33 34.68 -3.03
C ALA A 272 -9.63 34.69 -4.40
N ARG A 273 -9.80 35.77 -5.16
CA ARG A 273 -9.09 35.96 -6.42
C ARG A 273 -7.59 35.96 -6.20
N SER A 274 -6.90 35.01 -6.84
CA SER A 274 -5.43 34.95 -6.82
C SER A 274 -4.92 34.62 -8.21
N THR A 275 -3.66 34.97 -8.49
CA THR A 275 -3.01 34.67 -9.78
C THR A 275 -2.77 33.17 -9.99
N LYS A 276 -2.92 32.35 -8.95
CA LYS A 276 -2.69 30.89 -8.97
C LYS A 276 -4.00 30.08 -8.96
N ALA A 277 -5.17 30.71 -8.76
CA ALA A 277 -6.44 30.03 -8.72
C ALA A 277 -7.13 30.10 -10.08
N THR A 278 -7.45 28.97 -10.65
CA THR A 278 -8.23 28.86 -11.90
C THR A 278 -9.70 29.19 -11.66
N VAL A 279 -10.20 28.85 -10.45
CA VAL A 279 -11.56 29.15 -10.00
C VAL A 279 -11.49 30.00 -8.73
N TYR A 280 -12.26 31.08 -8.69
CA TYR A 280 -12.39 31.93 -7.50
C TYR A 280 -13.86 32.28 -7.29
N GLY A 281 -14.26 32.43 -6.04
CA GLY A 281 -15.61 32.74 -5.65
C GLY A 281 -16.09 31.88 -4.50
N SER A 282 -17.39 31.89 -4.28
CA SER A 282 -18.09 31.06 -3.31
C SER A 282 -19.10 30.22 -4.05
N VAL A 283 -19.05 28.92 -3.85
CA VAL A 283 -20.08 27.99 -4.35
C VAL A 283 -20.76 27.35 -3.16
N ILE A 284 -22.05 27.55 -3.04
CA ILE A 284 -22.91 26.90 -2.05
C ILE A 284 -23.95 26.10 -2.82
N ALA A 285 -24.15 24.84 -2.42
CA ALA A 285 -25.05 23.95 -3.14
C ALA A 285 -25.85 23.05 -2.21
N ASP A 286 -27.08 22.80 -2.62
CA ASP A 286 -27.86 21.65 -2.19
C ASP A 286 -27.59 20.49 -3.14
N MET A 287 -27.41 19.30 -2.62
CA MET A 287 -27.03 18.12 -3.41
C MET A 287 -27.83 16.89 -2.95
N ASP A 288 -28.29 16.10 -3.90
CA ASP A 288 -28.79 14.74 -3.68
C ASP A 288 -28.45 13.90 -4.90
N MET A 289 -27.40 13.10 -4.77
CA MET A 289 -26.80 12.36 -5.87
C MET A 289 -26.63 10.89 -5.50
N ALA A 290 -26.87 10.01 -6.44
CA ALA A 290 -26.50 8.60 -6.37
C ALA A 290 -25.30 8.33 -7.29
N VAL A 291 -24.32 7.59 -6.77
CA VAL A 291 -23.12 7.15 -7.48
C VAL A 291 -23.10 5.63 -7.46
N ASN A 292 -23.43 5.02 -8.59
CA ASN A 292 -23.62 3.57 -8.66
C ASN A 292 -22.82 2.96 -9.82
N GLY A 293 -22.43 1.71 -9.64
CA GLY A 293 -21.80 0.88 -10.66
C GLY A 293 -20.34 0.58 -10.40
N PRO A 294 -19.68 -0.14 -11.33
CA PRO A 294 -18.27 -0.46 -11.19
C PRO A 294 -17.40 0.81 -11.33
N LEU A 295 -16.23 0.81 -10.67
CA LEU A 295 -15.33 1.98 -10.62
C LEU A 295 -14.89 2.48 -12.01
N ASP A 296 -14.80 1.59 -12.99
CA ASP A 296 -14.46 1.88 -14.38
C ASP A 296 -15.64 2.38 -15.22
N ALA A 297 -16.88 2.28 -14.69
CA ALA A 297 -18.11 2.68 -15.38
C ALA A 297 -19.14 3.27 -14.41
N LEU A 298 -18.74 4.26 -13.61
CA LEU A 298 -19.59 4.92 -12.62
C LEU A 298 -20.75 5.67 -13.29
N LYS A 299 -21.95 5.52 -12.73
CA LYS A 299 -23.14 6.25 -13.09
C LYS A 299 -23.51 7.23 -11.98
N ILE A 300 -23.44 8.52 -12.29
CA ILE A 300 -23.81 9.59 -11.37
C ILE A 300 -25.17 10.15 -11.82
N ARG A 301 -26.14 10.17 -10.89
CA ARG A 301 -27.48 10.69 -11.12
C ARG A 301 -27.92 11.48 -9.91
N GLY A 302 -28.62 12.57 -10.12
CA GLY A 302 -29.14 13.38 -9.02
C GLY A 302 -29.34 14.82 -9.39
N ASN A 303 -29.56 15.64 -8.36
CA ASN A 303 -29.82 17.06 -8.48
C ASN A 303 -28.75 17.85 -7.73
N VAL A 304 -28.33 18.97 -8.31
CA VAL A 304 -27.45 19.95 -7.66
C VAL A 304 -28.12 21.32 -7.88
N GLY A 305 -28.51 21.96 -6.79
CA GLY A 305 -28.99 23.31 -6.75
C GLY A 305 -27.93 24.28 -6.28
N LEU A 306 -27.60 25.29 -7.05
CA LEU A 306 -26.70 26.36 -6.61
C LEU A 306 -27.49 27.43 -5.85
N LEU A 307 -26.98 27.88 -4.73
CA LEU A 307 -27.57 28.89 -3.83
C LEU A 307 -26.84 30.23 -3.92
#